data_004628ea73ee6dfdc45285ca676bf6d6
#
_entry.id   004628ea73ee6dfdc45285ca676bf6d6
#
_cell.length_a   1.000
_cell.length_b   1.000
_cell.length_c   1.000
_cell.angle_alpha   90.00
_cell.angle_beta   90.00
_cell.angle_gamma   90.00
#
_symmetry.space_group_name_H-M   'P 1'
#
loop_
_entity.id
_entity.type
_entity.pdbx_description
1 polymer ?
#
loop_
_entity_poly.entity_id
_entity_poly.type
_entity_poly.pdbx_seq_one_letter_code
_entity_poly.pdbx_strand_id
1 'polypeptide(L)'
;DLVRSRGLGDVYKRQILYMLLPNGLDIRPTVDAVGRSNIAMSIMQLIWRADASVNVCPSIHCQSSACMALAFSHSKLAKERPALKILAWVWAALICVSTVFTKQHSIIDVVCGLAVAFVWVPVVYRSAKK
;
A
#
# COMPACT_ATOMS: atom_id res chain seq x y z
N ASP A 1 4.35 15.54 -15.23
CA ASP A 1 4.08 14.40 -16.13
C ASP A 1 4.84 13.12 -15.75
N LEU A 2 6.07 13.22 -15.28
CA LEU A 2 6.91 12.06 -14.94
C LEU A 2 6.36 11.22 -13.76
N VAL A 3 5.76 11.87 -12.78
CA VAL A 3 5.13 11.19 -11.60
C VAL A 3 3.86 10.47 -12.02
N ARG A 4 3.08 11.07 -12.91
CA ARG A 4 1.82 10.51 -13.40
C ARG A 4 2.03 9.28 -14.30
N SER A 5 2.97 9.35 -15.24
CA SER A 5 3.29 8.22 -16.12
C SER A 5 3.91 7.04 -15.37
N ARG A 6 4.65 7.30 -14.29
CA ARG A 6 5.27 6.27 -13.44
C ARG A 6 4.27 5.60 -12.51
N GLY A 7 3.31 6.35 -11.96
CA GLY A 7 2.21 5.79 -11.18
C GLY A 7 1.35 4.84 -12.02
N LEU A 8 1.04 5.20 -13.27
CA LEU A 8 0.32 4.32 -14.19
C LEU A 8 1.10 3.05 -14.52
N GLY A 9 2.41 3.13 -14.76
CA GLY A 9 3.25 1.97 -15.01
C GLY A 9 3.27 0.97 -13.85
N ASP A 10 3.22 1.45 -12.62
CA ASP A 10 3.18 0.61 -11.42
C ASP A 10 1.83 -0.12 -11.26
N VAL A 11 0.72 0.53 -11.62
CA VAL A 11 -0.62 -0.07 -11.62
C VAL A 11 -0.71 -1.21 -12.64
N TYR A 12 -0.25 -1.01 -13.88
CA TYR A 12 -0.31 -2.04 -14.92
C TYR A 12 0.52 -3.27 -14.59
N LYS A 13 1.69 -3.11 -14.01
CA LYS A 13 2.55 -4.25 -13.62
C LYS A 13 1.92 -5.09 -12.52
N ARG A 14 1.28 -4.46 -11.56
CA ARG A 14 0.51 -5.19 -10.54
C ARG A 14 -0.66 -5.94 -11.14
N GLN A 15 -1.38 -5.34 -12.07
CA GLN A 15 -2.45 -6.05 -12.78
C GLN A 15 -1.93 -7.30 -13.47
N ILE A 16 -0.80 -7.23 -14.16
CA ILE A 16 -0.17 -8.40 -14.79
C ILE A 16 0.19 -9.45 -13.73
N LEU A 17 0.79 -9.03 -12.60
CA LEU A 17 1.14 -9.94 -11.51
C LEU A 17 -0.11 -10.64 -10.94
N TYR A 18 -1.20 -9.93 -10.74
CA TYR A 18 -2.46 -10.50 -10.25
C TYR A 18 -3.14 -11.44 -11.27
N MET A 19 -2.97 -11.17 -12.56
CA MET A 19 -3.46 -12.06 -13.61
C MET A 19 -2.66 -13.37 -13.69
N LEU A 20 -1.36 -13.32 -13.40
CA LEU A 20 -0.48 -14.48 -13.43
C LEU A 20 -0.53 -15.29 -12.13
N LEU A 21 -0.73 -14.61 -11.00
CA LEU A 21 -0.74 -15.19 -9.66
C LEU A 21 -1.98 -14.71 -8.90
N PRO A 22 -3.18 -15.16 -9.28
CA PRO A 22 -4.38 -14.80 -8.55
C PRO A 22 -4.29 -15.33 -7.12
N ASN A 23 -4.48 -14.45 -6.15
CA ASN A 23 -4.42 -14.80 -4.76
C ASN A 23 -5.60 -14.18 -3.99
N GLY A 24 -5.99 -14.82 -2.91
CA GLY A 24 -7.03 -14.36 -2.01
C GLY A 24 -6.68 -14.70 -0.57
N LEU A 25 -7.18 -13.94 0.36
CA LEU A 25 -6.94 -14.13 1.78
C LEU A 25 -8.23 -13.91 2.55
N ASP A 26 -8.72 -14.96 3.19
CA ASP A 26 -9.90 -14.88 4.05
C ASP A 26 -9.48 -14.92 5.53
N ILE A 27 -9.08 -13.75 6.04
CA ILE A 27 -8.71 -13.54 7.45
C ILE A 27 -9.69 -12.62 8.19
N ARG A 28 -10.77 -12.22 7.51
CA ARG A 28 -11.76 -11.31 8.08
C ARG A 28 -12.69 -12.08 9.01
N PRO A 29 -12.78 -11.69 10.28
CA PRO A 29 -13.70 -12.35 11.21
C PRO A 29 -15.15 -12.07 10.80
N THR A 30 -16.03 -13.04 11.02
CA THR A 30 -17.46 -12.82 10.89
C THR A 30 -17.96 -11.85 11.97
N VAL A 31 -19.03 -11.14 11.72
CA VAL A 31 -19.60 -10.16 12.66
C VAL A 31 -19.96 -10.84 13.98
N ASP A 32 -20.46 -12.07 13.91
CA ASP A 32 -20.84 -12.87 15.08
C ASP A 32 -19.63 -13.29 15.92
N ALA A 33 -18.49 -13.55 15.26
CA ALA A 33 -17.23 -13.89 15.94
C ALA A 33 -16.64 -12.70 16.74
N VAL A 34 -16.92 -11.47 16.32
CA VAL A 34 -16.46 -10.26 17.03
C VAL A 34 -17.34 -9.94 18.23
N GLY A 35 -18.62 -10.34 18.22
CA GLY A 35 -19.56 -10.20 19.34
C GLY A 35 -19.83 -8.75 19.79
N ARG A 36 -19.51 -7.75 18.96
CA ARG A 36 -19.66 -6.33 19.26
C ARG A 36 -20.36 -5.62 18.11
N SER A 37 -21.48 -4.96 18.42
CA SER A 37 -22.18 -4.06 17.51
C SER A 37 -21.95 -2.62 17.97
N ASN A 38 -21.01 -1.93 17.36
CA ASN A 38 -20.74 -0.53 17.60
C ASN A 38 -20.45 0.21 16.28
N ILE A 39 -20.38 1.54 16.33
CA ILE A 39 -20.10 2.37 15.15
C ILE A 39 -18.79 1.96 14.46
N ALA A 40 -17.75 1.63 15.24
CA ALA A 40 -16.47 1.20 14.68
C ALA A 40 -16.63 -0.10 13.87
N MET A 41 -17.42 -1.05 14.33
CA MET A 41 -17.68 -2.29 13.59
C MET A 41 -18.47 -2.03 12.31
N SER A 42 -19.42 -1.08 12.32
CA SER A 42 -20.17 -0.69 11.12
C SER A 42 -19.25 -0.06 10.06
N ILE A 43 -18.30 0.78 10.49
CA ILE A 43 -17.27 1.35 9.61
C ILE A 43 -16.36 0.24 9.06
N MET A 44 -15.95 -0.71 9.89
CA MET A 44 -15.13 -1.84 9.44
C MET A 44 -15.84 -2.70 8.39
N GLN A 45 -17.13 -2.98 8.57
CA GLN A 45 -17.92 -3.71 7.58
C GLN A 45 -18.01 -2.95 6.26
N LEU A 46 -18.17 -1.62 6.30
CA LEU A 46 -18.19 -0.79 5.10
C LEU A 46 -16.85 -0.87 4.35
N ILE A 47 -15.73 -0.80 5.07
CA ILE A 47 -14.39 -0.94 4.51
C ILE A 47 -14.23 -2.32 3.87
N TRP A 48 -14.62 -3.39 4.58
CA TRP A 48 -14.51 -4.76 4.05
C TRP A 48 -15.41 -5.04 2.84
N ARG A 49 -16.53 -4.35 2.72
CA ARG A 49 -17.39 -4.43 1.52
C ARG A 49 -16.81 -3.67 0.33
N ALA A 50 -16.13 -2.57 0.59
CA ALA A 50 -15.51 -1.75 -0.46
C ALA A 50 -14.22 -2.39 -1.01
N ASP A 51 -13.53 -3.17 -0.18
CA ASP A 51 -12.25 -3.78 -0.52
C ASP A 51 -12.39 -5.32 -0.60
N ALA A 52 -12.33 -5.87 -1.80
CA ALA A 52 -12.47 -7.31 -2.01
C ALA A 52 -11.27 -8.09 -1.47
N SER A 53 -11.52 -9.31 -0.93
CA SER A 53 -10.46 -10.20 -0.40
C SER A 53 -9.70 -10.95 -1.51
N VAL A 54 -9.60 -10.38 -2.71
CA VAL A 54 -8.92 -10.98 -3.87
C VAL A 54 -7.73 -10.10 -4.28
N ASN A 55 -6.69 -10.73 -4.79
CA ASN A 55 -5.45 -10.06 -5.21
C ASN A 55 -4.80 -9.26 -4.06
N VAL A 56 -4.60 -9.93 -2.95
CA VAL A 56 -4.16 -9.33 -1.69
C VAL A 56 -2.66 -9.12 -1.65
N CYS A 57 -1.88 -10.02 -2.24
CA CYS A 57 -0.42 -9.97 -2.28
C CYS A 57 0.10 -9.60 -3.69
N PRO A 58 1.00 -8.62 -3.81
CA PRO A 58 1.52 -7.70 -2.79
C PRO A 58 0.52 -6.59 -2.42
N SER A 59 0.58 -6.11 -1.17
CA SER A 59 -0.32 -5.06 -0.69
C SER A 59 -0.19 -3.76 -1.48
N ILE A 60 -1.27 -3.37 -2.16
CA ILE A 60 -1.33 -2.12 -2.93
C ILE A 60 -1.18 -0.89 -2.03
N HIS A 61 -1.77 -0.93 -0.83
CA HIS A 61 -1.73 0.17 0.13
C HIS A 61 -0.31 0.42 0.63
N CYS A 62 0.41 -0.65 1.01
CA CYS A 62 1.78 -0.56 1.51
C CYS A 62 2.76 -0.18 0.40
N GLN A 63 2.63 -0.79 -0.78
CA GLN A 63 3.48 -0.46 -1.91
C GLN A 63 3.30 0.99 -2.36
N SER A 64 2.06 1.45 -2.55
CA SER A 64 1.79 2.81 -3.03
C SER A 64 2.22 3.87 -2.03
N SER A 65 1.94 3.68 -0.74
CA SER A 65 2.35 4.62 0.30
C SER A 65 3.87 4.72 0.43
N ALA A 66 4.58 3.59 0.36
CA ALA A 66 6.04 3.58 0.35
C ALA A 66 6.63 4.24 -0.91
N CYS A 67 6.07 3.96 -2.10
CA CYS A 67 6.49 4.61 -3.34
C CYS A 67 6.29 6.12 -3.29
N MET A 68 5.16 6.59 -2.73
CA MET A 68 4.91 8.02 -2.56
C MET A 68 5.87 8.67 -1.57
N ALA A 69 6.13 8.04 -0.42
CA ALA A 69 7.08 8.53 0.56
C ALA A 69 8.51 8.59 -0.01
N LEU A 70 8.92 7.58 -0.78
CA LEU A 70 10.19 7.56 -1.50
C LEU A 70 10.27 8.68 -2.53
N ALA A 71 9.25 8.83 -3.38
CA ALA A 71 9.19 9.86 -4.40
C ALA A 71 9.23 11.26 -3.78
N PHE A 72 8.45 11.48 -2.73
CA PHE A 72 8.44 12.73 -1.98
C PHE A 72 9.79 13.03 -1.35
N SER A 73 10.48 12.02 -0.80
CA SER A 73 11.81 12.16 -0.19
C SER A 73 12.87 12.70 -1.14
N HIS A 74 12.69 12.52 -2.46
CA HIS A 74 13.56 13.04 -3.51
C HIS A 74 13.13 14.41 -4.06
N SER A 75 12.02 14.97 -3.58
CA SER A 75 11.52 16.29 -3.99
C SER A 75 12.35 17.43 -3.42
N LYS A 76 12.30 18.60 -4.07
CA LYS A 76 12.93 19.82 -3.56
C LYS A 76 12.36 20.22 -2.20
N LEU A 77 11.05 20.12 -2.03
CA LEU A 77 10.35 20.47 -0.80
C LEU A 77 10.81 19.61 0.40
N ALA A 78 11.03 18.29 0.18
CA ALA A 78 11.52 17.41 1.23
C ALA A 78 12.98 17.70 1.64
N LYS A 79 13.78 18.25 0.72
CA LYS A 79 15.15 18.69 1.01
C LYS A 79 15.17 19.97 1.82
N GLU A 80 14.28 20.92 1.52
CA GLU A 80 14.14 22.19 2.22
C GLU A 80 13.47 22.02 3.60
N ARG A 81 12.57 21.05 3.74
CA ARG A 81 11.79 20.80 4.96
C ARG A 81 11.87 19.31 5.38
N PRO A 82 12.92 18.92 6.08
CA PRO A 82 13.13 17.51 6.46
C PRO A 82 12.00 16.95 7.35
N ALA A 83 11.32 17.79 8.12
CA ALA A 83 10.17 17.39 8.92
C ALA A 83 9.02 16.80 8.06
N LEU A 84 8.77 17.35 6.87
CA LEU A 84 7.76 16.83 5.96
C LEU A 84 8.15 15.45 5.39
N LYS A 85 9.43 15.21 5.19
CA LYS A 85 9.94 13.89 4.79
C LYS A 85 9.65 12.85 5.88
N ILE A 86 9.95 13.19 7.14
CA ILE A 86 9.66 12.31 8.28
C ILE A 86 8.17 12.06 8.38
N LEU A 87 7.33 13.08 8.26
CA LEU A 87 5.88 12.96 8.29
C LEU A 87 5.35 12.03 7.21
N ALA A 88 5.87 12.11 5.98
CA ALA A 88 5.48 11.22 4.88
C ALA A 88 5.79 9.75 5.19
N TRP A 89 6.95 9.46 5.80
CA TRP A 89 7.31 8.11 6.20
C TRP A 89 6.48 7.59 7.38
N VAL A 90 6.22 8.45 8.37
CA VAL A 90 5.30 8.12 9.49
C VAL A 90 3.92 7.78 8.94
N TRP A 91 3.41 8.59 8.00
CA TRP A 91 2.12 8.34 7.38
C TRP A 91 2.08 7.01 6.61
N ALA A 92 3.11 6.71 5.83
CA ALA A 92 3.24 5.43 5.13
C ALA A 92 3.28 4.24 6.10
N ALA A 93 4.01 4.36 7.21
CA ALA A 93 4.06 3.34 8.25
C ALA A 93 2.69 3.12 8.91
N LEU A 94 1.96 4.20 9.22
CA LEU A 94 0.61 4.11 9.79
C LEU A 94 -0.36 3.41 8.83
N ILE A 95 -0.28 3.67 7.53
CA ILE A 95 -1.07 2.96 6.51
C ILE A 95 -0.74 1.46 6.55
N CYS A 96 0.54 1.06 6.53
CA CYS A 96 0.94 -0.33 6.58
C CYS A 96 0.43 -1.04 7.85
N VAL A 97 0.55 -0.39 9.01
CA VAL A 97 0.06 -0.93 10.28
C VAL A 97 -1.47 -1.05 10.25
N SER A 98 -2.18 -0.03 9.76
CA SER A 98 -3.64 -0.05 9.72
C SER A 98 -4.19 -1.19 8.86
N THR A 99 -3.56 -1.51 7.73
CA THR A 99 -4.03 -2.60 6.84
C THR A 99 -3.94 -3.98 7.50
N VAL A 100 -2.97 -4.18 8.37
CA VAL A 100 -2.86 -5.43 9.17
C VAL A 100 -3.92 -5.46 10.28
N PHE A 101 -4.10 -4.36 11.01
CA PHE A 101 -5.09 -4.29 12.09
C PHE A 101 -6.53 -4.40 11.58
N THR A 102 -6.81 -3.85 10.42
CA THR A 102 -8.13 -3.95 9.78
C THR A 102 -8.38 -5.28 9.06
N LYS A 103 -7.43 -6.23 9.15
CA LYS A 103 -7.53 -7.55 8.51
C LYS A 103 -7.74 -7.49 6.98
N GLN A 104 -7.22 -6.46 6.34
CA GLN A 104 -7.21 -6.35 4.89
C GLN A 104 -6.04 -7.10 4.27
N HIS A 105 -4.88 -7.10 4.95
CA HIS A 105 -3.66 -7.75 4.50
C HIS A 105 -2.98 -8.53 5.62
N SER A 106 -2.29 -9.60 5.25
CA SER A 106 -1.37 -10.30 6.12
C SER A 106 -0.03 -9.55 6.24
N ILE A 107 0.77 -9.89 7.24
CA ILE A 107 2.13 -9.34 7.37
C ILE A 107 2.97 -9.65 6.14
N ILE A 108 2.79 -10.83 5.53
CA ILE A 108 3.51 -11.25 4.33
C ILE A 108 3.19 -10.32 3.15
N ASP A 109 1.92 -9.95 2.97
CA ASP A 109 1.49 -9.04 1.90
C ASP A 109 2.10 -7.65 2.05
N VAL A 110 2.23 -7.18 3.30
CA VAL A 110 2.90 -5.91 3.62
C VAL A 110 4.38 -5.97 3.26
N VAL A 111 5.08 -7.05 3.68
CA VAL A 111 6.51 -7.24 3.38
C VAL A 111 6.74 -7.32 1.87
N CYS A 112 5.92 -8.08 1.14
CA CYS A 112 5.99 -8.18 -0.31
C CYS A 112 5.74 -6.81 -0.98
N GLY A 113 4.74 -6.06 -0.53
CA GLY A 113 4.45 -4.72 -1.05
C GLY A 113 5.60 -3.74 -0.84
N LEU A 114 6.21 -3.73 0.35
CA LEU A 114 7.38 -2.93 0.65
C LEU A 114 8.60 -3.36 -0.16
N ALA A 115 8.85 -4.66 -0.29
CA ALA A 115 9.97 -5.18 -1.09
C ALA A 115 9.85 -4.72 -2.55
N VAL A 116 8.66 -4.82 -3.16
CA VAL A 116 8.41 -4.32 -4.51
C VAL A 116 8.66 -2.81 -4.60
N ALA A 117 8.20 -2.02 -3.62
CA ALA A 117 8.44 -0.57 -3.61
C ALA A 117 9.94 -0.23 -3.57
N PHE A 118 10.69 -0.85 -2.68
CA PHE A 118 12.12 -0.58 -2.50
C PHE A 118 12.99 -1.07 -3.66
N VAL A 119 12.64 -2.16 -4.31
CA VAL A 119 13.35 -2.65 -5.49
C VAL A 119 13.01 -1.80 -6.71
N TRP A 120 11.74 -1.44 -6.87
CA TRP A 120 11.24 -0.82 -8.09
C TRP A 120 11.59 0.65 -8.21
N VAL A 121 11.43 1.42 -7.13
CA VAL A 121 11.67 2.86 -7.15
C VAL A 121 13.11 3.21 -7.58
N PRO A 122 14.17 2.59 -7.05
CA PRO A 122 15.54 2.85 -7.50
C PRO A 122 15.77 2.52 -8.98
N VAL A 123 15.16 1.44 -9.50
CA VAL A 123 15.27 1.06 -10.92
C VAL A 123 14.68 2.14 -11.81
N VAL A 124 13.49 2.62 -11.47
CA VAL A 124 12.80 3.67 -12.23
C VAL A 124 13.55 5.00 -12.17
N TYR A 125 14.10 5.37 -10.99
CA TYR A 125 14.86 6.61 -10.86
C TYR A 125 16.23 6.57 -11.57
N ARG A 126 16.89 5.43 -11.63
CA ARG A 126 18.15 5.27 -12.39
C ARG A 126 17.91 5.36 -13.89
N SER A 127 16.83 4.78 -14.40
CA SER A 127 16.48 4.83 -15.82
C SER A 127 16.11 6.26 -16.31
N ALA A 128 15.74 7.15 -15.42
CA ALA A 128 15.34 8.52 -15.76
C ALA A 128 16.50 9.52 -15.73
N LYS A 129 17.67 9.11 -15.29
CA LYS A 129 18.90 9.95 -15.33
C LYS A 129 19.72 9.76 -16.61
N LYS A 130 19.33 8.84 -17.48
CA LYS A 130 19.85 8.68 -18.84
C LYS A 130 18.96 9.41 -19.82
#